data_6f5ad929f91239bb38355e8e80699fa9
#
_entry.id   6f5ad929f91239bb38355e8e80699fa9
#
_cell.length_a   1.000
_cell.length_b   1.000
_cell.length_c   1.000
_cell.angle_alpha   90.00
_cell.angle_beta   90.00
_cell.angle_gamma   90.00
#
_symmetry.space_group_name_H-M   'P 1'
#
loop_
_entity.id
_entity.type
_entity.pdbx_description
1 polymer ?
#
loop_
_entity_poly.entity_id
_entity_poly.type
_entity_poly.pdbx_seq_one_letter_code
_entity_poly.pdbx_strand_id
1 'polypeptide(L)'
;MTSMVAGLGVIGIVVGLALQDIMKDFIMGFNILWSNFYSIGDVIQYQDVVGTVVHFDIKITKIEDLNTGNLVTVSNRNITQIQKISDWQDIFVSFAYGVPLTVMEETMDTLIERIGKIPEVKECSKQGTDELADSWINMRLRLFSDPGIKGVVRRKAVREIQMLFEEKGLEIPFKQMDVHVVS
;
A
#
# COMPACT_ATOMS: atom_id res chain seq x y z
N MET A 1 27.75 9.08 -55.88
CA MET A 1 26.57 8.44 -55.25
C MET A 1 26.78 8.13 -53.76
N THR A 2 27.98 7.82 -53.28
CA THR A 2 28.28 7.53 -51.84
C THR A 2 27.97 8.64 -50.89
N SER A 3 28.18 9.92 -51.27
CA SER A 3 27.94 11.09 -50.42
C SER A 3 26.44 11.33 -50.10
N MET A 4 25.56 11.04 -51.07
CA MET A 4 24.11 11.14 -50.88
C MET A 4 23.58 10.05 -49.91
N VAL A 5 24.09 8.86 -50.02
CA VAL A 5 23.69 7.74 -49.14
C VAL A 5 24.16 8.01 -47.70
N ALA A 6 25.39 8.57 -47.53
CA ALA A 6 25.89 8.96 -46.23
C ALA A 6 25.07 10.11 -45.62
N GLY A 7 24.65 11.09 -46.39
CA GLY A 7 23.78 12.18 -45.93
C GLY A 7 22.39 11.71 -45.48
N LEU A 8 21.76 10.80 -46.23
CA LEU A 8 20.48 10.19 -45.86
C LEU A 8 20.59 9.37 -44.59
N GLY A 9 21.71 8.65 -44.37
CA GLY A 9 21.97 7.90 -43.15
C GLY A 9 22.03 8.79 -41.90
N VAL A 10 22.73 9.95 -42.00
CA VAL A 10 22.80 10.89 -40.89
C VAL A 10 21.43 11.50 -40.56
N ILE A 11 20.64 11.86 -41.57
CA ILE A 11 19.28 12.37 -41.36
C ILE A 11 18.41 11.30 -40.67
N GLY A 12 18.51 10.03 -41.08
CA GLY A 12 17.77 8.93 -40.44
C GLY A 12 18.13 8.76 -38.98
N ILE A 13 19.40 8.88 -38.63
CA ILE A 13 19.84 8.80 -37.21
C ILE A 13 19.25 9.97 -36.40
N VAL A 14 19.34 11.22 -36.92
CA VAL A 14 18.81 12.41 -36.24
C VAL A 14 17.31 12.30 -36.00
N VAL A 15 16.55 11.89 -37.03
CA VAL A 15 15.10 11.68 -36.90
C VAL A 15 14.79 10.53 -35.93
N GLY A 16 15.55 9.44 -35.98
CA GLY A 16 15.39 8.31 -35.07
C GLY A 16 15.62 8.70 -33.60
N LEU A 17 16.65 9.49 -33.33
CA LEU A 17 16.91 10.00 -31.97
C LEU A 17 15.81 10.99 -31.53
N ALA A 18 15.31 11.83 -32.41
CA ALA A 18 14.23 12.76 -32.09
C ALA A 18 12.91 12.06 -31.75
N LEU A 19 12.64 10.91 -32.39
CA LEU A 19 11.42 10.12 -32.14
C LEU A 19 11.58 9.06 -31.05
N GLN A 20 12.79 8.86 -30.55
CA GLN A 20 13.12 7.77 -29.62
C GLN A 20 12.21 7.73 -28.38
N ASP A 21 11.93 8.88 -27.78
CA ASP A 21 11.14 8.95 -26.56
C ASP A 21 9.68 8.64 -26.80
N ILE A 22 9.14 9.07 -27.94
CA ILE A 22 7.76 8.73 -28.34
C ILE A 22 7.65 7.22 -28.52
N MET A 23 8.60 6.60 -29.21
CA MET A 23 8.62 5.16 -29.41
C MET A 23 8.71 4.38 -28.10
N LYS A 24 9.51 4.86 -27.15
CA LYS A 24 9.59 4.27 -25.81
C LYS A 24 8.24 4.31 -25.07
N ASP A 25 7.53 5.45 -25.14
CA ASP A 25 6.20 5.57 -24.53
C ASP A 25 5.23 4.55 -25.13
N PHE A 26 5.20 4.42 -26.47
CA PHE A 26 4.34 3.46 -27.16
C PHE A 26 4.66 2.00 -26.79
N ILE A 27 5.94 1.63 -26.81
CA ILE A 27 6.38 0.27 -26.48
C ILE A 27 5.99 -0.06 -25.03
N MET A 28 6.22 0.88 -24.09
CA MET A 28 5.90 0.68 -22.70
C MET A 28 4.39 0.66 -22.45
N GLY A 29 3.62 1.55 -23.09
CA GLY A 29 2.17 1.53 -23.03
C GLY A 29 1.57 0.22 -23.53
N PHE A 30 2.08 -0.30 -24.64
CA PHE A 30 1.70 -1.63 -25.15
C PHE A 30 2.06 -2.74 -24.16
N ASN A 31 3.25 -2.70 -23.57
CA ASN A 31 3.70 -3.69 -22.59
C ASN A 31 2.83 -3.68 -21.33
N ILE A 32 2.46 -2.51 -20.82
CA ILE A 32 1.55 -2.35 -19.67
C ILE A 32 0.22 -3.03 -19.96
N LEU A 33 -0.36 -2.81 -21.14
CA LEU A 33 -1.62 -3.44 -21.57
C LEU A 33 -1.49 -4.95 -21.74
N TRP A 34 -0.46 -5.39 -22.45
CA TRP A 34 -0.27 -6.81 -22.78
C TRP A 34 0.02 -7.64 -21.54
N SER A 35 0.85 -7.12 -20.64
CA SER A 35 1.26 -7.82 -19.42
C SER A 35 0.34 -7.55 -18.24
N ASN A 36 -0.71 -6.73 -18.41
CA ASN A 36 -1.68 -6.36 -17.37
C ASN A 36 -1.01 -5.89 -16.07
N PHE A 37 -0.05 -4.98 -16.18
CA PHE A 37 0.65 -4.44 -15.00
C PHE A 37 -0.33 -3.79 -14.02
N TYR A 38 -1.27 -3.03 -14.55
CA TYR A 38 -2.39 -2.42 -13.84
C TYR A 38 -3.51 -2.05 -14.81
N SER A 39 -4.68 -1.78 -14.26
CA SER A 39 -5.88 -1.33 -14.98
C SER A 39 -6.40 -0.03 -14.39
N ILE A 40 -7.26 0.66 -15.12
CA ILE A 40 -8.00 1.81 -14.58
C ILE A 40 -8.83 1.34 -13.38
N GLY A 41 -8.72 2.06 -12.26
CA GLY A 41 -9.32 1.72 -10.98
C GLY A 41 -8.39 1.00 -10.00
N ASP A 42 -7.27 0.42 -10.46
CA ASP A 42 -6.28 -0.15 -9.57
C ASP A 42 -5.58 0.94 -8.74
N VAL A 43 -5.27 0.60 -7.49
CA VAL A 43 -4.42 1.44 -6.64
C VAL A 43 -2.98 0.95 -6.76
N ILE A 44 -2.12 1.85 -7.19
CA ILE A 44 -0.70 1.58 -7.39
C ILE A 44 0.17 2.55 -6.61
N GLN A 45 1.37 2.12 -6.30
CA GLN A 45 2.43 3.01 -5.85
C GLN A 45 3.43 3.18 -6.99
N TYR A 46 3.63 4.43 -7.37
CA TYR A 46 4.65 4.89 -8.29
C TYR A 46 5.54 5.92 -7.58
N GLN A 47 6.80 5.59 -7.34
CA GLN A 47 7.70 6.38 -6.50
C GLN A 47 7.06 6.66 -5.12
N ASP A 48 6.91 7.93 -4.76
CA ASP A 48 6.33 8.37 -3.48
C ASP A 48 4.80 8.56 -3.54
N VAL A 49 4.19 8.36 -4.72
CA VAL A 49 2.75 8.55 -4.93
C VAL A 49 2.02 7.21 -4.81
N VAL A 50 1.09 7.13 -3.88
CA VAL A 50 0.12 6.03 -3.78
C VAL A 50 -1.23 6.55 -4.24
N GLY A 51 -1.73 6.02 -5.35
CA GLY A 51 -2.95 6.57 -5.96
C GLY A 51 -3.71 5.59 -6.84
N THR A 52 -4.90 5.99 -7.20
CA THR A 52 -5.77 5.25 -8.12
C THR A 52 -5.45 5.62 -9.56
N VAL A 53 -5.31 4.64 -10.43
CA VAL A 53 -5.19 4.86 -11.86
C VAL A 53 -6.53 5.31 -12.41
N VAL A 54 -6.63 6.59 -12.76
CA VAL A 54 -7.89 7.18 -13.25
C VAL A 54 -7.94 7.27 -14.77
N HIS A 55 -6.78 7.23 -15.42
CA HIS A 55 -6.68 7.24 -16.87
C HIS A 55 -5.42 6.53 -17.33
N PHE A 56 -5.52 5.81 -18.41
CA PHE A 56 -4.42 5.17 -19.10
C PHE A 56 -4.63 5.27 -20.61
N ASP A 57 -3.59 5.66 -21.32
CA ASP A 57 -3.49 5.53 -22.76
C ASP A 57 -2.09 5.01 -23.15
N ILE A 58 -1.86 4.82 -24.45
CA ILE A 58 -0.60 4.24 -24.98
C ILE A 58 0.65 5.08 -24.61
N LYS A 59 0.49 6.36 -24.26
CA LYS A 59 1.58 7.31 -24.01
C LYS A 59 1.71 7.68 -22.54
N ILE A 60 0.58 7.85 -21.83
CA ILE A 60 0.56 8.38 -20.47
C ILE A 60 -0.36 7.56 -19.55
N THR A 61 -0.02 7.60 -18.28
CA THR A 61 -0.85 7.14 -17.17
C THR A 61 -1.13 8.31 -16.24
N LYS A 62 -2.40 8.44 -15.76
CA LYS A 62 -2.76 9.43 -14.75
C LYS A 62 -3.16 8.72 -13.48
N ILE A 63 -2.57 9.16 -12.37
CA ILE A 63 -2.75 8.60 -11.04
C ILE A 63 -3.32 9.71 -10.16
N GLU A 64 -4.44 9.46 -9.50
CA GLU A 64 -5.01 10.35 -8.48
C GLU A 64 -4.43 9.93 -7.12
N ASP A 65 -3.62 10.80 -6.53
CA ASP A 65 -2.98 10.56 -5.24
C ASP A 65 -4.02 10.49 -4.11
N LEU A 66 -4.05 9.40 -3.39
CA LEU A 66 -5.01 9.15 -2.30
C LEU A 66 -4.80 10.07 -1.07
N ASN A 67 -3.62 10.65 -0.91
CA ASN A 67 -3.32 11.50 0.24
C ASN A 67 -3.66 12.96 -0.04
N THR A 68 -3.39 13.43 -1.28
CA THR A 68 -3.50 14.85 -1.64
C THR A 68 -4.67 15.15 -2.56
N GLY A 69 -5.22 14.12 -3.24
CA GLY A 69 -6.20 14.27 -4.31
C GLY A 69 -5.64 14.86 -5.61
N ASN A 70 -4.32 15.07 -5.69
CA ASN A 70 -3.68 15.62 -6.86
C ASN A 70 -3.61 14.60 -8.01
N LEU A 71 -3.75 15.08 -9.24
CA LEU A 71 -3.61 14.25 -10.43
C LEU A 71 -2.15 14.28 -10.92
N VAL A 72 -1.47 13.15 -10.82
CA VAL A 72 -0.11 12.95 -11.30
C VAL A 72 -0.15 12.31 -12.68
N THR A 73 0.45 12.99 -13.68
CA THR A 73 0.54 12.46 -15.06
C THR A 73 1.95 11.97 -15.30
N VAL A 74 2.08 10.71 -15.69
CA VAL A 74 3.36 10.04 -15.92
C VAL A 74 3.44 9.56 -17.38
N SER A 75 4.55 9.84 -18.07
CA SER A 75 4.83 9.20 -19.37
C SER A 75 5.12 7.71 -19.16
N ASN A 76 4.52 6.84 -19.98
CA ASN A 76 4.63 5.40 -19.80
C ASN A 76 6.08 4.90 -19.83
N ARG A 77 6.97 5.53 -20.58
CA ARG A 77 8.41 5.23 -20.61
C ARG A 77 9.10 5.31 -19.25
N ASN A 78 8.53 6.10 -18.32
CA ASN A 78 9.08 6.27 -16.97
C ASN A 78 8.54 5.21 -15.99
N ILE A 79 7.54 4.42 -16.39
CA ILE A 79 6.93 3.39 -15.56
C ILE A 79 7.70 2.09 -15.73
N THR A 80 8.87 2.00 -15.15
CA THR A 80 9.72 0.80 -15.18
C THR A 80 9.40 -0.17 -14.05
N GLN A 81 8.87 0.34 -12.95
CA GLN A 81 8.48 -0.43 -11.78
C GLN A 81 7.27 0.22 -11.10
N ILE A 82 6.33 -0.60 -10.70
CA ILE A 82 5.19 -0.20 -9.87
C ILE A 82 4.97 -1.25 -8.78
N GLN A 83 4.30 -0.85 -7.71
CA GLN A 83 3.74 -1.77 -6.74
C GLN A 83 2.22 -1.66 -6.77
N LYS A 84 1.52 -2.75 -7.08
CA LYS A 84 0.06 -2.81 -6.97
C LYS A 84 -0.31 -3.02 -5.51
N ILE A 85 -1.15 -2.14 -4.98
CA ILE A 85 -1.57 -2.20 -3.58
C ILE A 85 -2.60 -3.31 -3.41
N SER A 86 -2.34 -4.22 -2.47
CA SER A 86 -3.25 -5.33 -2.14
C SER A 86 -4.55 -4.82 -1.51
N ASP A 87 -5.56 -5.66 -1.44
CA ASP A 87 -6.85 -5.40 -0.79
C ASP A 87 -6.84 -5.72 0.71
N TRP A 88 -5.71 -6.13 1.28
CA TRP A 88 -5.56 -6.44 2.70
C TRP A 88 -4.50 -5.57 3.39
N GLN A 89 -4.63 -5.40 4.69
CA GLN A 89 -3.66 -4.76 5.57
C GLN A 89 -3.64 -5.44 6.94
N ASP A 90 -2.49 -5.43 7.58
CA ASP A 90 -2.34 -5.94 8.94
C ASP A 90 -2.43 -4.80 9.96
N ILE A 91 -3.09 -5.08 11.07
CA ILE A 91 -3.13 -4.22 12.26
C ILE A 91 -2.62 -5.03 13.43
N PHE A 92 -1.71 -4.43 14.19
CA PHE A 92 -1.19 -5.02 15.40
C PHE A 92 -1.96 -4.52 16.61
N VAL A 93 -2.39 -5.47 17.45
CA VAL A 93 -3.01 -5.21 18.74
C VAL A 93 -1.98 -5.59 19.80
N SER A 94 -1.49 -4.60 20.54
CA SER A 94 -0.44 -4.79 21.52
C SER A 94 -1.04 -4.97 22.91
N PHE A 95 -0.61 -6.01 23.61
CA PHE A 95 -1.03 -6.32 24.99
C PHE A 95 0.16 -6.27 25.93
N ALA A 96 -0.05 -5.80 27.15
CA ALA A 96 0.95 -5.86 28.20
C ALA A 96 1.23 -7.32 28.61
N TYR A 97 2.43 -7.66 29.03
CA TYR A 97 2.84 -9.01 29.43
C TYR A 97 2.02 -9.59 30.60
N GLY A 98 1.41 -8.75 31.43
CA GLY A 98 0.54 -9.18 32.54
C GLY A 98 -0.85 -9.66 32.10
N VAL A 99 -1.22 -9.51 30.83
CA VAL A 99 -2.54 -9.96 30.34
C VAL A 99 -2.49 -11.45 30.01
N PRO A 100 -3.38 -12.31 30.57
CA PRO A 100 -3.43 -13.71 30.23
C PRO A 100 -3.75 -13.94 28.75
N LEU A 101 -3.16 -14.99 28.16
CA LEU A 101 -3.38 -15.32 26.74
C LEU A 101 -4.87 -15.54 26.41
N THR A 102 -5.63 -16.17 27.33
CA THR A 102 -7.07 -16.37 27.15
C THR A 102 -7.83 -15.05 26.99
N VAL A 103 -7.48 -14.04 27.80
CA VAL A 103 -8.07 -12.69 27.70
C VAL A 103 -7.68 -11.99 26.40
N MET A 104 -6.42 -12.16 25.96
CA MET A 104 -5.97 -11.64 24.67
C MET A 104 -6.79 -12.25 23.53
N GLU A 105 -6.94 -13.58 23.51
CA GLU A 105 -7.69 -14.30 22.48
C GLU A 105 -9.16 -13.91 22.44
N GLU A 106 -9.84 -13.86 23.59
CA GLU A 106 -11.23 -13.40 23.69
C GLU A 106 -11.40 -11.94 23.22
N THR A 107 -10.41 -11.10 23.53
CA THR A 107 -10.40 -9.71 23.06
C THR A 107 -10.25 -9.63 21.56
N MET A 108 -9.36 -10.42 20.97
CA MET A 108 -9.18 -10.51 19.53
C MET A 108 -10.45 -11.02 18.82
N ASP A 109 -11.13 -12.01 19.37
CA ASP A 109 -12.38 -12.56 18.80
C ASP A 109 -13.49 -11.48 18.83
N THR A 110 -13.60 -10.74 19.94
CA THR A 110 -14.52 -9.60 20.05
C THR A 110 -14.20 -8.48 19.05
N LEU A 111 -12.90 -8.20 18.84
CA LEU A 111 -12.47 -7.22 17.85
C LEU A 111 -12.82 -7.62 16.43
N ILE A 112 -12.68 -8.91 16.08
CA ILE A 112 -13.07 -9.42 14.76
C ILE A 112 -14.54 -9.16 14.50
N GLU A 113 -15.41 -9.43 15.49
CA GLU A 113 -16.85 -9.21 15.36
C GLU A 113 -17.20 -7.72 15.21
N ARG A 114 -16.55 -6.83 15.98
CA ARG A 114 -16.79 -5.38 15.92
C ARG A 114 -16.29 -4.78 14.63
N ILE A 115 -15.04 -5.08 14.29
CA ILE A 115 -14.41 -4.57 13.07
C ILE A 115 -15.12 -5.12 11.82
N GLY A 116 -15.55 -6.38 11.85
CA GLY A 116 -16.32 -6.98 10.76
C GLY A 116 -17.69 -6.33 10.51
N LYS A 117 -18.24 -5.57 11.48
CA LYS A 117 -19.46 -4.77 11.30
C LYS A 117 -19.23 -3.42 10.64
N ILE A 118 -17.97 -3.01 10.44
CA ILE A 118 -17.63 -1.78 9.72
C ILE A 118 -17.96 -2.00 8.23
N PRO A 119 -18.83 -1.19 7.61
CA PRO A 119 -19.32 -1.44 6.25
C PRO A 119 -18.24 -1.54 5.18
N GLU A 120 -17.09 -0.87 5.39
CA GLU A 120 -15.99 -0.86 4.45
C GLU A 120 -15.03 -2.05 4.62
N VAL A 121 -15.22 -2.87 5.65
CA VAL A 121 -14.43 -4.09 5.90
C VAL A 121 -15.11 -5.26 5.22
N LYS A 122 -14.42 -5.89 4.27
CA LYS A 122 -14.91 -7.10 3.58
C LYS A 122 -14.74 -8.34 4.43
N GLU A 123 -13.62 -8.42 5.13
CA GLU A 123 -13.26 -9.54 6.00
C GLU A 123 -12.27 -9.07 7.06
N CYS A 124 -12.36 -9.67 8.25
CA CYS A 124 -11.41 -9.50 9.34
C CYS A 124 -11.05 -10.86 9.90
N SER A 125 -9.76 -11.18 10.00
CA SER A 125 -9.29 -12.48 10.50
C SER A 125 -8.14 -12.34 11.47
N LYS A 126 -8.12 -13.21 12.49
CA LYS A 126 -7.02 -13.34 13.46
C LYS A 126 -5.87 -14.12 12.82
N GLN A 127 -4.67 -13.57 12.87
CA GLN A 127 -3.46 -14.24 12.39
C GLN A 127 -2.64 -14.87 13.54
N GLY A 128 -3.02 -14.53 14.79
CA GLY A 128 -2.35 -15.03 16.00
C GLY A 128 -1.32 -14.05 16.57
N THR A 129 -0.48 -14.56 17.47
CA THR A 129 0.63 -13.80 18.05
C THR A 129 1.71 -13.63 17.00
N ASP A 130 2.09 -12.39 16.77
CA ASP A 130 3.09 -12.00 15.78
C ASP A 130 4.48 -11.88 16.38
N GLU A 131 4.58 -11.22 17.53
CA GLU A 131 5.85 -10.91 18.16
C GLU A 131 5.72 -10.81 19.67
N LEU A 132 6.74 -11.27 20.38
CA LEU A 132 6.99 -11.01 21.80
C LEU A 132 8.06 -9.89 21.85
N ALA A 133 7.60 -8.63 21.86
CA ALA A 133 8.46 -7.46 21.87
C ALA A 133 8.98 -7.14 23.29
N ASP A 134 9.93 -6.21 23.44
CA ASP A 134 10.59 -5.88 24.72
C ASP A 134 9.62 -5.50 25.85
N SER A 135 8.47 -4.90 25.53
CA SER A 135 7.53 -4.38 26.55
C SER A 135 6.07 -4.80 26.34
N TRP A 136 5.76 -5.53 25.27
CA TRP A 136 4.40 -5.96 24.91
C TRP A 136 4.39 -7.19 24.00
N ILE A 137 3.22 -7.79 23.88
CA ILE A 137 2.94 -8.89 22.96
C ILE A 137 2.08 -8.34 21.82
N ASN A 138 2.53 -8.49 20.58
CA ASN A 138 1.77 -8.11 19.39
C ASN A 138 0.95 -9.28 18.87
N MET A 139 -0.37 -9.10 18.80
CA MET A 139 -1.25 -9.98 18.04
C MET A 139 -1.67 -9.31 16.75
N ARG A 140 -1.79 -10.09 15.67
CA ARG A 140 -2.05 -9.60 14.31
C ARG A 140 -3.49 -9.87 13.90
N LEU A 141 -4.16 -8.81 13.44
CA LEU A 141 -5.42 -8.86 12.70
C LEU A 141 -5.16 -8.52 11.24
N ARG A 142 -5.75 -9.28 10.33
CA ARG A 142 -5.76 -8.96 8.89
C ARG A 142 -7.13 -8.47 8.49
N LEU A 143 -7.15 -7.30 7.85
CA LEU A 143 -8.35 -6.64 7.35
C LEU A 143 -8.33 -6.62 5.83
N PHE A 144 -9.44 -7.00 5.22
CA PHE A 144 -9.66 -6.87 3.78
C PHE A 144 -10.60 -5.70 3.51
N SER A 145 -10.21 -4.83 2.61
CA SER A 145 -11.00 -3.65 2.20
C SER A 145 -10.57 -3.19 0.81
N ASP A 146 -11.29 -2.26 0.22
CA ASP A 146 -10.81 -1.65 -1.02
C ASP A 146 -9.49 -0.91 -0.79
N PRO A 147 -8.51 -1.08 -1.68
CA PRO A 147 -7.18 -0.49 -1.53
C PRO A 147 -7.20 1.03 -1.35
N GLY A 148 -8.13 1.73 -2.01
CA GLY A 148 -8.26 3.20 -1.95
C GLY A 148 -8.72 3.75 -0.60
N ILE A 149 -9.33 2.92 0.25
CA ILE A 149 -9.87 3.35 1.55
C ILE A 149 -9.19 2.72 2.76
N LYS A 150 -8.08 2.01 2.56
CA LYS A 150 -7.35 1.34 3.65
C LYS A 150 -7.06 2.25 4.85
N GLY A 151 -6.65 3.50 4.58
CA GLY A 151 -6.38 4.47 5.62
C GLY A 151 -7.62 4.81 6.48
N VAL A 152 -8.80 4.87 5.86
CA VAL A 152 -10.06 5.10 6.57
C VAL A 152 -10.41 3.89 7.42
N VAL A 153 -10.34 2.70 6.85
CA VAL A 153 -10.62 1.43 7.54
C VAL A 153 -9.67 1.24 8.72
N ARG A 154 -8.37 1.52 8.53
CA ARG A 154 -7.39 1.45 9.62
C ARG A 154 -7.76 2.36 10.80
N ARG A 155 -8.13 3.62 10.55
CA ARG A 155 -8.50 4.56 11.62
C ARG A 155 -9.75 4.10 12.36
N LYS A 156 -10.76 3.57 11.66
CA LYS A 156 -11.97 3.01 12.28
C LYS A 156 -11.64 1.78 13.13
N ALA A 157 -10.83 0.86 12.61
CA ALA A 157 -10.43 -0.34 13.34
C ALA A 157 -9.59 0.00 14.59
N VAL A 158 -8.65 0.94 14.50
CA VAL A 158 -7.86 1.39 15.67
C VAL A 158 -8.76 2.00 16.73
N ARG A 159 -9.80 2.74 16.34
CA ARG A 159 -10.79 3.27 17.27
C ARG A 159 -11.55 2.17 18.00
N GLU A 160 -11.98 1.11 17.30
CA GLU A 160 -12.65 -0.04 17.92
C GLU A 160 -11.73 -0.77 18.91
N ILE A 161 -10.43 -0.89 18.58
CA ILE A 161 -9.43 -1.46 19.49
C ILE A 161 -9.37 -0.61 20.76
N GLN A 162 -9.25 0.72 20.61
CA GLN A 162 -9.17 1.62 21.76
C GLN A 162 -10.41 1.54 22.65
N MET A 163 -11.61 1.58 22.05
CA MET A 163 -12.87 1.47 22.78
C MET A 163 -12.99 0.15 23.52
N LEU A 164 -12.63 -0.96 22.91
CA LEU A 164 -12.70 -2.28 23.58
C LEU A 164 -11.70 -2.40 24.74
N PHE A 165 -10.50 -1.82 24.59
CA PHE A 165 -9.50 -1.79 25.66
C PHE A 165 -10.02 -1.00 26.88
N GLU A 166 -10.63 0.17 26.65
CA GLU A 166 -11.27 0.98 27.70
C GLU A 166 -12.41 0.21 28.37
N GLU A 167 -13.30 -0.45 27.61
CA GLU A 167 -14.42 -1.24 28.14
C GLU A 167 -13.96 -2.42 29.00
N LYS A 168 -12.88 -3.10 28.61
CA LYS A 168 -12.33 -4.25 29.33
C LYS A 168 -11.35 -3.85 30.45
N GLY A 169 -11.03 -2.57 30.59
CA GLY A 169 -10.02 -2.09 31.55
C GLY A 169 -8.61 -2.60 31.23
N LEU A 170 -8.34 -2.87 29.95
CA LEU A 170 -7.02 -3.29 29.49
C LEU A 170 -6.14 -2.07 29.28
N GLU A 171 -4.92 -2.14 29.80
CA GLU A 171 -3.93 -1.09 29.61
C GLU A 171 -3.32 -1.16 28.21
N ILE A 172 -3.25 0.00 27.53
CA ILE A 172 -2.48 0.11 26.29
C ILE A 172 -1.00 0.14 26.69
N PRO A 173 -0.20 -0.85 26.23
CA PRO A 173 1.18 -0.97 26.68
C PRO A 173 2.03 0.20 26.22
N PHE A 174 2.93 0.64 27.08
CA PHE A 174 3.94 1.66 26.80
C PHE A 174 5.34 1.07 27.03
N LYS A 175 6.34 1.76 26.50
CA LYS A 175 7.73 1.31 26.64
C LYS A 175 8.14 1.33 28.12
N GLN A 176 8.55 0.19 28.63
CA GLN A 176 9.04 0.00 29.99
C GLN A 176 10.57 -0.10 30.01
N MET A 177 11.18 0.38 31.07
CA MET A 177 12.63 0.31 31.29
C MET A 177 12.91 0.05 32.76
N ASP A 178 13.56 -1.07 33.05
CA ASP A 178 14.08 -1.36 34.38
C ASP A 178 15.45 -0.72 34.55
N VAL A 179 15.59 0.14 35.57
CA VAL A 179 16.85 0.80 35.91
C VAL A 179 17.43 0.20 37.16
N HIS A 180 18.51 -0.59 37.04
CA HIS A 180 19.28 -1.06 38.17
C HIS A 180 20.37 -0.06 38.53
N VAL A 181 20.22 0.60 39.68
CA VAL A 181 21.27 1.48 40.20
C VAL A 181 22.23 0.61 41.02
N VAL A 182 23.45 0.43 40.49
CA VAL A 182 24.53 -0.25 41.20
C VAL A 182 25.26 0.80 42.03
N SER A 183 25.16 0.71 43.36
CA SER A 183 25.86 1.55 44.35
C SER A 183 27.24 0.97 44.70
#